data_2ca7fd7a4369a5addca7026aa8216a8d
#
_entry.id   2ca7fd7a4369a5addca7026aa8216a8d
#
_cell.length_a   1.000
_cell.length_b   1.000
_cell.length_c   1.000
_cell.angle_alpha   90.00
_cell.angle_beta   90.00
_cell.angle_gamma   90.00
#
_symmetry.space_group_name_H-M   'P 1'
#
loop_
_entity.id
_entity.type
_entity.pdbx_description
1 polymer ?
#
loop_
_entity_poly.entity_id
_entity_poly.type
_entity_poly.pdbx_seq_one_letter_code
_entity_poly.pdbx_strand_id
1 'polypeptide(L)'
;MLIVVGAVIVVLAAAFATTNASSDTATPSVAAPSPTVAPPGAPSNVHAAAGAFQVVIRWHAASSGSAPTRYDIRRNGNFVGQAKASATSFTDKDPVPGTHYTYTVTAVGTDEQRSAASVSVTTKAAPPGTAPLVGTFNVRLHNTSNSGFSSFGKTDFSNGWRFQPQCNEPPCNTQLRNINAKKMIVPLKQNGGSYSGSASVPGLVTCQGHDVTTSVTVTIHATRADAVRDAWRVTKFAGTMTQSASAQLGCTSSSASFTLTGTSLKG
;
A
#
# COMPACT_ATOMS: atom_id res chain seq x y z
N MET A 1 -27.41 -26.64 -33.14
CA MET A 1 -26.80 -26.90 -34.42
C MET A 1 -25.61 -27.81 -34.19
N LEU A 2 -25.83 -29.10 -34.41
CA LEU A 2 -24.88 -30.18 -34.11
C LEU A 2 -24.03 -30.41 -35.36
N ILE A 3 -22.71 -30.36 -35.25
CA ILE A 3 -21.82 -30.77 -36.36
C ILE A 3 -21.07 -32.01 -35.90
N VAL A 4 -21.41 -33.11 -36.57
CA VAL A 4 -20.73 -34.42 -36.52
C VAL A 4 -19.63 -34.42 -37.56
N VAL A 5 -18.37 -34.68 -37.16
CA VAL A 5 -17.25 -34.91 -38.09
C VAL A 5 -16.89 -36.38 -38.04
N GLY A 6 -17.05 -37.03 -39.21
CA GLY A 6 -16.81 -38.44 -39.38
C GLY A 6 -15.32 -38.80 -39.45
N ALA A 7 -15.01 -39.95 -38.87
CA ALA A 7 -13.69 -40.58 -38.97
C ALA A 7 -13.56 -41.35 -40.30
N VAL A 8 -12.50 -41.06 -41.05
CA VAL A 8 -12.09 -41.84 -42.21
C VAL A 8 -11.06 -42.88 -41.77
N ILE A 9 -11.41 -44.17 -41.91
CA ILE A 9 -10.49 -45.28 -41.69
C ILE A 9 -9.82 -45.59 -43.02
N VAL A 10 -8.50 -45.45 -43.13
CA VAL A 10 -7.69 -45.91 -44.24
C VAL A 10 -7.05 -47.24 -43.84
N VAL A 11 -7.47 -48.33 -44.52
CA VAL A 11 -6.85 -49.63 -44.37
C VAL A 11 -5.71 -49.74 -45.39
N LEU A 12 -4.47 -49.78 -44.93
CA LEU A 12 -3.32 -50.15 -45.78
C LEU A 12 -2.95 -51.62 -45.53
N ALA A 13 -3.04 -52.42 -46.59
CA ALA A 13 -2.51 -53.75 -46.58
C ALA A 13 -0.99 -53.74 -46.72
N ALA A 14 -0.28 -54.31 -45.75
CA ALA A 14 1.17 -54.48 -45.81
C ALA A 14 1.53 -55.93 -46.21
N ALA A 15 2.33 -56.03 -47.25
CA ALA A 15 2.88 -57.29 -47.75
C ALA A 15 3.98 -57.80 -46.82
N PHE A 16 3.96 -59.07 -46.42
CA PHE A 16 4.98 -59.71 -45.62
C PHE A 16 6.20 -60.05 -46.48
N ALA A 17 7.34 -59.42 -46.19
CA ALA A 17 8.67 -59.88 -46.60
C ALA A 17 9.35 -60.50 -45.38
N THR A 18 9.58 -61.80 -45.43
CA THR A 18 10.35 -62.53 -44.41
C THR A 18 11.85 -62.34 -44.66
N THR A 19 12.50 -61.55 -43.84
CA THR A 19 13.94 -61.49 -43.73
C THR A 19 14.38 -62.12 -42.39
N ASN A 20 15.19 -63.18 -42.47
CA ASN A 20 15.86 -63.72 -41.28
C ASN A 20 16.85 -62.69 -40.73
N ALA A 21 16.51 -62.07 -39.61
CA ALA A 21 17.43 -61.27 -38.87
C ALA A 21 17.91 -62.06 -37.64
N SER A 22 19.22 -62.24 -37.55
CA SER A 22 19.92 -62.79 -36.39
C SER A 22 19.58 -61.94 -35.12
N SER A 23 19.17 -62.63 -34.07
CA SER A 23 18.81 -62.01 -32.81
C SER A 23 20.12 -61.65 -32.06
N ASP A 24 20.64 -60.46 -32.30
CA ASP A 24 21.53 -59.84 -31.35
C ASP A 24 20.71 -59.38 -30.14
N THR A 25 20.77 -60.11 -29.05
CA THR A 25 20.16 -59.78 -27.76
C THR A 25 20.97 -58.63 -27.13
N ALA A 26 20.67 -57.42 -27.56
CA ALA A 26 21.17 -56.25 -26.85
C ALA A 26 20.50 -56.19 -25.47
N THR A 27 21.22 -56.51 -24.44
CA THR A 27 20.84 -56.29 -23.05
C THR A 27 20.48 -54.81 -22.87
N PRO A 28 19.29 -54.47 -22.38
CA PRO A 28 18.97 -53.07 -22.13
C PRO A 28 19.96 -52.54 -21.07
N SER A 29 20.81 -51.61 -21.47
CA SER A 29 21.65 -50.85 -20.56
C SER A 29 20.73 -50.04 -19.67
N VAL A 30 20.55 -50.49 -18.43
CA VAL A 30 19.90 -49.68 -17.39
C VAL A 30 20.79 -48.48 -17.16
N ALA A 31 20.36 -47.32 -17.65
CA ALA A 31 21.05 -46.06 -17.38
C ALA A 31 21.16 -45.89 -15.85
N ALA A 32 22.42 -45.73 -15.37
CA ALA A 32 22.64 -45.47 -13.96
C ALA A 32 21.82 -44.23 -13.56
N PRO A 33 21.14 -44.21 -12.39
CA PRO A 33 20.40 -43.05 -11.94
C PRO A 33 21.35 -41.84 -11.87
N SER A 34 20.97 -40.75 -12.51
CA SER A 34 21.71 -39.50 -12.42
C SER A 34 21.89 -39.13 -10.95
N PRO A 35 23.09 -38.69 -10.53
CA PRO A 35 23.33 -38.32 -9.13
C PRO A 35 22.32 -37.21 -8.72
N THR A 36 21.47 -37.54 -7.79
CA THR A 36 20.50 -36.58 -7.22
C THR A 36 21.27 -35.56 -6.40
N VAL A 37 21.32 -34.30 -6.81
CA VAL A 37 21.94 -33.23 -6.03
C VAL A 37 21.13 -33.06 -4.75
N ALA A 38 21.77 -33.12 -3.59
CA ALA A 38 21.09 -32.92 -2.31
C ALA A 38 20.55 -31.50 -2.24
N PRO A 39 19.33 -31.28 -1.65
CA PRO A 39 18.82 -29.94 -1.45
C PRO A 39 19.75 -29.08 -0.60
N PRO A 40 19.75 -27.75 -0.73
CA PRO A 40 20.46 -26.87 0.19
C PRO A 40 19.88 -27.03 1.59
N GLY A 41 20.71 -26.95 2.62
CA GLY A 41 20.23 -26.92 4.00
C GLY A 41 19.44 -25.63 4.30
N ALA A 42 18.63 -25.65 5.35
CA ALA A 42 17.94 -24.46 5.79
C ALA A 42 18.93 -23.41 6.36
N PRO A 43 18.70 -22.11 6.14
CA PRO A 43 19.43 -21.06 6.85
C PRO A 43 19.30 -21.23 8.36
N SER A 44 20.34 -20.88 9.12
CA SER A 44 20.33 -20.97 10.56
C SER A 44 20.47 -19.59 11.21
N ASN A 45 20.17 -19.49 12.52
CA ASN A 45 20.24 -18.25 13.28
C ASN A 45 19.52 -17.07 12.60
N VAL A 46 18.32 -17.33 12.06
CA VAL A 46 17.51 -16.28 11.43
C VAL A 46 16.99 -15.36 12.52
N HIS A 47 17.34 -14.08 12.43
CA HIS A 47 16.84 -13.05 13.34
C HIS A 47 16.49 -11.79 12.58
N ALA A 48 15.59 -10.97 13.13
CA ALA A 48 15.08 -9.74 12.52
C ALA A 48 15.21 -8.57 13.49
N ALA A 49 15.71 -7.43 12.97
CA ALA A 49 15.77 -6.18 13.69
C ALA A 49 14.82 -5.18 13.01
N ALA A 50 13.78 -4.74 13.75
CA ALA A 50 12.74 -3.88 13.21
C ALA A 50 12.94 -2.41 13.56
N GLY A 51 12.90 -1.54 12.54
CA GLY A 51 12.58 -0.12 12.62
C GLY A 51 11.07 0.11 12.46
N ALA A 52 10.65 1.36 12.22
CA ALA A 52 9.28 1.69 11.89
C ALA A 52 8.96 1.38 10.41
N PHE A 53 9.88 1.71 9.50
CA PHE A 53 9.71 1.59 8.04
C PHE A 53 10.72 0.66 7.39
N GLN A 54 11.41 -0.16 8.17
CA GLN A 54 12.34 -1.18 7.66
C GLN A 54 12.47 -2.33 8.63
N VAL A 55 12.77 -3.52 8.08
CA VAL A 55 13.19 -4.70 8.85
C VAL A 55 14.46 -5.25 8.22
N VAL A 56 15.50 -5.39 9.03
CA VAL A 56 16.74 -6.07 8.62
C VAL A 56 16.69 -7.51 9.09
N ILE A 57 16.65 -8.45 8.16
CA ILE A 57 16.70 -9.89 8.41
C ILE A 57 18.15 -10.33 8.24
N ARG A 58 18.68 -11.14 9.17
CA ARG A 58 20.02 -11.73 9.13
C ARG A 58 19.93 -13.22 9.35
N TRP A 59 20.85 -13.98 8.72
CA TRP A 59 20.93 -15.42 8.86
C TRP A 59 22.37 -15.89 8.67
N HIS A 60 22.64 -17.13 9.07
CA HIS A 60 23.83 -17.87 8.66
C HIS A 60 23.45 -18.81 7.52
N ALA A 61 24.37 -18.99 6.56
CA ALA A 61 24.24 -20.01 5.55
C ALA A 61 24.12 -21.39 6.19
N ALA A 62 23.42 -22.30 5.52
CA ALA A 62 23.38 -23.69 6.00
C ALA A 62 24.76 -24.31 6.05
N SER A 63 25.01 -25.11 7.09
CA SER A 63 26.26 -25.87 7.26
C SER A 63 26.21 -27.26 6.61
N SER A 64 25.07 -27.65 6.00
CA SER A 64 24.84 -28.96 5.38
C SER A 64 24.05 -28.81 4.07
N GLY A 65 24.03 -29.87 3.26
CA GLY A 65 23.37 -29.86 1.94
C GLY A 65 24.23 -29.22 0.85
N SER A 66 23.66 -29.02 -0.33
CA SER A 66 24.30 -28.31 -1.43
C SER A 66 24.39 -26.81 -1.16
N ALA A 67 25.29 -26.10 -1.82
CA ALA A 67 25.33 -24.64 -1.76
C ALA A 67 24.11 -24.05 -2.40
N PRO A 68 23.44 -23.03 -1.78
CA PRO A 68 22.33 -22.35 -2.41
C PRO A 68 22.82 -21.51 -3.59
N THR A 69 21.96 -21.29 -4.58
CA THR A 69 22.19 -20.35 -5.68
C THR A 69 21.71 -18.94 -5.31
N ARG A 70 20.68 -18.87 -4.45
CA ARG A 70 20.08 -17.62 -3.93
C ARG A 70 19.30 -17.88 -2.66
N TYR A 71 18.88 -16.80 -2.02
CA TYR A 71 17.87 -16.82 -0.95
C TYR A 71 16.62 -16.06 -1.41
N ASP A 72 15.45 -16.66 -1.27
CA ASP A 72 14.16 -16.00 -1.45
C ASP A 72 13.63 -15.54 -0.10
N ILE A 73 13.22 -14.29 0.01
CA ILE A 73 12.69 -13.70 1.24
C ILE A 73 11.19 -13.44 1.08
N ARG A 74 10.40 -13.92 2.06
CA ARG A 74 8.96 -13.73 2.11
C ARG A 74 8.55 -13.06 3.41
N ARG A 75 7.53 -12.19 3.34
CA ARG A 75 6.86 -11.55 4.48
C ARG A 75 5.42 -12.03 4.52
N ASN A 76 4.98 -12.67 5.60
CA ASN A 76 3.66 -13.30 5.72
C ASN A 76 3.29 -14.16 4.50
N GLY A 77 4.26 -14.93 3.97
CA GLY A 77 4.11 -15.76 2.78
C GLY A 77 4.27 -15.03 1.43
N ASN A 78 4.17 -13.71 1.37
CA ASN A 78 4.35 -12.93 0.15
C ASN A 78 5.83 -12.68 -0.15
N PHE A 79 6.23 -12.84 -1.41
CA PHE A 79 7.59 -12.57 -1.85
C PHE A 79 7.91 -11.07 -1.74
N VAL A 80 9.01 -10.72 -1.06
CA VAL A 80 9.47 -9.34 -0.89
C VAL A 80 10.83 -9.08 -1.50
N GLY A 81 11.55 -10.13 -1.87
CA GLY A 81 12.82 -10.00 -2.58
C GLY A 81 13.70 -11.23 -2.51
N GLN A 82 14.86 -11.12 -3.12
CA GLN A 82 15.89 -12.19 -3.11
C GLN A 82 17.24 -11.62 -2.77
N ALA A 83 18.11 -12.47 -2.26
CA ALA A 83 19.51 -12.20 -1.95
C ALA A 83 20.43 -13.21 -2.64
N LYS A 84 21.66 -12.80 -2.94
CA LYS A 84 22.68 -13.67 -3.56
C LYS A 84 23.05 -14.81 -2.63
N ALA A 85 23.60 -15.90 -3.19
CA ALA A 85 24.08 -17.07 -2.45
C ALA A 85 25.03 -16.74 -1.28
N SER A 86 25.88 -15.73 -1.44
CA SER A 86 26.83 -15.28 -0.40
C SER A 86 26.24 -14.31 0.62
N ALA A 87 24.99 -13.90 0.47
CA ALA A 87 24.38 -12.94 1.37
C ALA A 87 23.99 -13.57 2.71
N THR A 88 24.16 -12.81 3.77
CA THR A 88 23.76 -13.15 5.15
C THR A 88 22.75 -12.16 5.72
N SER A 89 22.24 -11.24 4.89
CA SER A 89 21.22 -10.27 5.29
C SER A 89 20.38 -9.78 4.11
N PHE A 90 19.19 -9.33 4.44
CA PHE A 90 18.26 -8.63 3.54
C PHE A 90 17.57 -7.52 4.30
N THR A 91 17.28 -6.40 3.64
CA THR A 91 16.52 -5.30 4.22
C THR A 91 15.20 -5.14 3.46
N ASP A 92 14.09 -5.40 4.15
CA ASP A 92 12.77 -5.01 3.69
C ASP A 92 12.56 -3.52 4.01
N LYS A 93 12.23 -2.71 3.01
CA LYS A 93 12.08 -1.24 3.12
C LYS A 93 10.62 -0.78 3.17
N ASP A 94 9.67 -1.71 3.05
CA ASP A 94 8.25 -1.41 2.91
C ASP A 94 7.34 -2.05 3.98
N PRO A 95 7.83 -2.38 5.20
CA PRO A 95 6.92 -2.83 6.24
C PRO A 95 6.10 -1.66 6.79
N VAL A 96 4.87 -1.94 7.20
CA VAL A 96 4.00 -0.95 7.84
C VAL A 96 4.37 -0.81 9.33
N PRO A 97 4.45 0.40 9.89
CA PRO A 97 4.73 0.62 11.30
C PRO A 97 3.71 -0.06 12.23
N GLY A 98 4.19 -0.51 13.40
CA GLY A 98 3.34 -1.11 14.43
C GLY A 98 2.71 -2.45 14.04
N THR A 99 3.22 -3.13 13.02
CA THR A 99 2.63 -4.35 12.45
C THR A 99 3.51 -5.57 12.76
N HIS A 100 2.86 -6.69 13.09
CA HIS A 100 3.52 -7.97 13.29
C HIS A 100 3.71 -8.70 11.96
N TYR A 101 4.94 -9.18 11.71
CA TYR A 101 5.31 -9.92 10.51
C TYR A 101 6.06 -11.20 10.84
N THR A 102 5.85 -12.22 10.00
CA THR A 102 6.69 -13.41 9.93
C THR A 102 7.50 -13.35 8.64
N TYR A 103 8.83 -13.35 8.77
CA TYR A 103 9.76 -13.44 7.65
C TYR A 103 10.26 -14.88 7.49
N THR A 104 10.29 -15.34 6.25
CA THR A 104 10.85 -16.65 5.88
C THR A 104 12.01 -16.43 4.92
N VAL A 105 13.16 -16.96 5.26
CA VAL A 105 14.36 -17.02 4.40
C VAL A 105 14.46 -18.43 3.84
N THR A 106 14.38 -18.56 2.53
CA THR A 106 14.41 -19.85 1.83
C THR A 106 15.70 -19.96 1.02
N ALA A 107 16.54 -20.93 1.33
CA ALA A 107 17.67 -21.31 0.49
C ALA A 107 17.16 -22.08 -0.74
N VAL A 108 17.59 -21.68 -1.93
CA VAL A 108 17.18 -22.28 -3.22
C VAL A 108 18.39 -22.85 -3.91
N GLY A 109 18.35 -24.14 -4.25
CA GLY A 109 19.40 -24.87 -4.97
C GLY A 109 19.29 -24.75 -6.50
N THR A 110 20.18 -25.44 -7.21
CA THR A 110 20.23 -25.46 -8.68
C THR A 110 18.95 -26.01 -9.31
N ASP A 111 18.33 -27.02 -8.69
CA ASP A 111 17.11 -27.67 -9.20
C ASP A 111 15.85 -27.14 -8.53
N GLU A 112 15.86 -25.86 -8.12
CA GLU A 112 14.77 -25.19 -7.39
C GLU A 112 14.39 -25.90 -6.07
N GLN A 113 15.22 -26.79 -5.57
CA GLN A 113 15.05 -27.41 -4.25
C GLN A 113 15.17 -26.35 -3.17
N ARG A 114 14.37 -26.46 -2.10
CA ARG A 114 14.17 -25.37 -1.14
C ARG A 114 14.24 -25.86 0.30
N SER A 115 14.92 -25.09 1.14
CA SER A 115 14.89 -25.24 2.59
C SER A 115 14.77 -23.88 3.26
N ALA A 116 13.90 -23.76 4.26
CA ALA A 116 13.53 -22.48 4.82
C ALA A 116 13.65 -22.42 6.34
N ALA A 117 13.90 -21.22 6.87
CA ALA A 117 13.77 -20.89 8.28
C ALA A 117 13.01 -19.57 8.42
N SER A 118 12.29 -19.40 9.53
CA SER A 118 11.43 -18.25 9.76
C SER A 118 11.74 -17.55 11.08
N VAL A 119 11.40 -16.26 11.13
CA VAL A 119 11.46 -15.40 12.33
C VAL A 119 10.28 -14.46 12.35
N SER A 120 9.72 -14.18 13.53
CA SER A 120 8.67 -13.19 13.72
C SER A 120 9.21 -11.93 14.37
N VAL A 121 8.68 -10.78 13.98
CA VAL A 121 9.07 -9.47 14.51
C VAL A 121 7.91 -8.49 14.38
N THR A 122 7.82 -7.55 15.32
CA THR A 122 6.88 -6.41 15.24
C THR A 122 7.67 -5.14 14.91
N THR A 123 7.24 -4.42 13.88
CA THR A 123 7.83 -3.11 13.53
C THR A 123 7.53 -2.09 14.61
N LYS A 124 8.45 -1.12 14.77
CA LYS A 124 8.25 -0.01 15.72
C LYS A 124 7.08 0.86 15.26
N ALA A 125 6.37 1.47 16.20
CA ALA A 125 5.39 2.50 15.91
C ALA A 125 6.06 3.73 15.27
N ALA A 126 5.32 4.46 14.44
CA ALA A 126 5.76 5.72 13.85
C ALA A 126 4.83 6.86 14.31
N PRO A 127 5.34 8.13 14.39
CA PRO A 127 4.51 9.28 14.67
C PRO A 127 3.38 9.45 13.64
N PRO A 128 2.16 9.84 14.02
CA PRO A 128 1.04 10.02 13.09
C PRO A 128 1.34 10.96 11.93
N GLY A 129 2.16 11.99 12.16
CA GLY A 129 2.57 12.95 11.13
C GLY A 129 3.44 12.40 10.01
N THR A 130 3.96 11.17 10.13
CA THR A 130 4.69 10.48 9.04
C THR A 130 3.76 9.80 8.05
N ALA A 131 2.47 9.67 8.39
CA ALA A 131 1.47 9.05 7.54
C ALA A 131 0.91 10.05 6.52
N PRO A 132 0.65 9.65 5.27
CA PRO A 132 -0.02 10.50 4.31
C PRO A 132 -1.49 10.73 4.71
N LEU A 133 -1.95 11.96 4.53
CA LEU A 133 -3.35 12.33 4.67
C LEU A 133 -4.06 12.06 3.34
N VAL A 134 -4.78 10.95 3.27
CA VAL A 134 -5.43 10.45 2.05
C VAL A 134 -6.76 9.78 2.37
N GLY A 135 -7.71 9.86 1.45
CA GLY A 135 -9.01 9.21 1.56
C GLY A 135 -10.13 10.14 2.01
N THR A 136 -11.23 9.56 2.45
CA THR A 136 -12.44 10.29 2.85
C THR A 136 -12.59 10.28 4.37
N PHE A 137 -12.93 11.44 4.91
CA PHE A 137 -13.08 11.66 6.35
C PHE A 137 -14.48 12.26 6.63
N ASN A 138 -15.07 11.84 7.73
CA ASN A 138 -16.12 12.62 8.38
C ASN A 138 -15.46 13.68 9.25
N VAL A 139 -15.71 14.95 8.95
CA VAL A 139 -15.10 16.09 9.64
C VAL A 139 -16.18 16.84 10.42
N ARG A 140 -16.03 16.86 11.73
CA ARG A 140 -16.82 17.71 12.61
C ARG A 140 -16.16 19.08 12.69
N LEU A 141 -16.97 20.12 12.46
CA LEU A 141 -16.61 21.51 12.57
C LEU A 141 -17.36 22.10 13.78
N HIS A 142 -16.62 22.70 14.67
CA HIS A 142 -17.17 23.46 15.80
C HIS A 142 -16.87 24.94 15.58
N ASN A 143 -17.92 25.75 15.47
CA ASN A 143 -17.79 27.19 15.28
C ASN A 143 -17.33 27.86 16.57
N THR A 144 -16.18 28.51 16.51
CA THR A 144 -15.59 29.23 17.65
C THR A 144 -15.79 30.74 17.59
N SER A 145 -16.03 31.29 16.40
CA SER A 145 -16.39 32.69 16.21
C SER A 145 -17.13 32.88 14.89
N ASN A 146 -18.12 33.79 14.87
CA ASN A 146 -18.84 34.15 13.68
C ASN A 146 -19.21 35.64 13.74
N SER A 147 -18.88 36.36 12.67
CA SER A 147 -19.28 37.74 12.45
C SER A 147 -19.81 37.89 11.02
N GLY A 148 -21.08 38.23 10.89
CA GLY A 148 -21.72 38.57 9.62
C GLY A 148 -22.22 37.40 8.76
N PHE A 149 -21.88 36.12 9.05
CA PHE A 149 -22.44 34.97 8.33
C PHE A 149 -23.75 34.52 8.99
N SER A 150 -24.90 34.75 8.36
CA SER A 150 -26.22 34.31 8.83
C SER A 150 -26.42 32.78 8.76
N SER A 151 -25.65 32.08 7.91
CA SER A 151 -25.81 30.65 7.67
C SER A 151 -25.17 29.73 8.75
N PHE A 152 -24.36 30.25 9.65
CA PHE A 152 -23.74 29.49 10.71
C PHE A 152 -24.49 29.58 12.07
N GLY A 153 -25.83 29.42 12.02
CA GLY A 153 -26.65 29.41 13.24
C GLY A 153 -26.45 28.17 14.13
N LYS A 154 -25.77 27.15 13.65
CA LYS A 154 -25.36 25.95 14.43
C LYS A 154 -23.92 26.05 14.86
N THR A 155 -23.65 25.72 16.12
CA THR A 155 -22.28 25.67 16.66
C THR A 155 -21.48 24.46 16.15
N ASP A 156 -22.17 23.36 15.82
CA ASP A 156 -21.58 22.11 15.37
C ASP A 156 -22.26 21.60 14.09
N PHE A 157 -21.44 21.17 13.14
CA PHE A 157 -21.91 20.46 11.95
C PHE A 157 -20.83 19.51 11.42
N SER A 158 -21.21 18.56 10.57
CA SER A 158 -20.29 17.57 9.98
C SER A 158 -20.35 17.63 8.46
N ASN A 159 -19.19 17.47 7.86
CA ASN A 159 -19.00 17.41 6.41
C ASN A 159 -18.13 16.22 6.01
N GLY A 160 -18.38 15.68 4.83
CA GLY A 160 -17.47 14.74 4.18
C GLY A 160 -16.35 15.50 3.48
N TRP A 161 -15.10 15.22 3.87
CA TRP A 161 -13.92 15.76 3.19
C TRP A 161 -13.11 14.63 2.54
N ARG A 162 -12.69 14.86 1.30
CA ARG A 162 -11.79 13.94 0.58
C ARG A 162 -10.42 14.59 0.44
N PHE A 163 -9.39 13.86 0.83
CA PHE A 163 -7.99 14.23 0.64
C PHE A 163 -7.37 13.41 -0.47
N GLN A 164 -6.77 14.09 -1.44
CA GLN A 164 -6.16 13.46 -2.61
C GLN A 164 -4.70 13.92 -2.72
N PRO A 165 -3.72 13.02 -2.47
CA PRO A 165 -2.31 13.34 -2.60
C PRO A 165 -1.98 13.82 -4.02
N GLN A 166 -1.02 14.75 -4.11
CA GLN A 166 -0.57 15.35 -5.36
C GLN A 166 0.80 14.82 -5.81
N CYS A 167 1.24 13.70 -5.24
CA CYS A 167 2.50 13.03 -5.58
C CYS A 167 2.39 11.53 -5.32
N ASN A 168 3.37 10.75 -5.78
CA ASN A 168 3.42 9.30 -5.61
C ASN A 168 4.17 8.87 -4.35
N GLU A 169 5.07 9.72 -3.81
CA GLU A 169 5.90 9.42 -2.65
C GLU A 169 5.84 10.54 -1.61
N PRO A 170 5.74 10.23 -0.29
CA PRO A 170 5.80 11.22 0.78
C PRO A 170 7.19 11.90 0.89
N PRO A 171 7.23 13.19 1.33
CA PRO A 171 6.13 14.03 1.81
C PRO A 171 5.29 14.59 0.66
N CYS A 172 3.96 14.50 0.78
CA CYS A 172 3.03 14.89 -0.26
C CYS A 172 2.15 16.05 0.11
N ASN A 173 2.12 17.07 -0.71
CA ASN A 173 1.00 18.00 -0.71
C ASN A 173 -0.30 17.22 -1.02
N THR A 174 -1.43 17.69 -0.51
CA THR A 174 -2.71 17.06 -0.75
C THR A 174 -3.76 18.09 -1.15
N GLN A 175 -4.73 17.69 -1.95
CA GLN A 175 -5.89 18.51 -2.26
C GLN A 175 -7.06 18.10 -1.38
N LEU A 176 -7.57 19.02 -0.61
CA LEU A 176 -8.83 18.87 0.13
C LEU A 176 -9.99 19.21 -0.80
N ARG A 177 -11.01 18.34 -0.83
CA ARG A 177 -12.32 18.58 -1.45
C ARG A 177 -13.41 18.36 -0.43
N ASN A 178 -14.27 19.35 -0.21
CA ASN A 178 -15.48 19.16 0.57
C ASN A 178 -16.53 18.46 -0.31
N ILE A 179 -17.04 17.31 0.12
CA ILE A 179 -17.98 16.50 -0.65
C ILE A 179 -19.37 17.16 -0.68
N ASN A 180 -19.74 17.84 0.41
CA ASN A 180 -21.04 18.51 0.57
C ASN A 180 -21.05 19.89 -0.11
N ALA A 181 -19.92 20.61 -0.08
CA ALA A 181 -19.73 21.88 -0.77
C ALA A 181 -18.74 21.70 -1.92
N LYS A 182 -19.20 21.20 -3.05
CA LYS A 182 -18.36 20.74 -4.18
C LYS A 182 -17.42 21.82 -4.74
N LYS A 183 -17.74 23.09 -4.58
CA LYS A 183 -16.89 24.22 -4.98
C LYS A 183 -15.69 24.43 -4.06
N MET A 184 -15.71 23.92 -2.81
CA MET A 184 -14.63 24.07 -1.87
C MET A 184 -13.50 23.08 -2.15
N ILE A 185 -12.45 23.56 -2.79
CA ILE A 185 -11.22 22.85 -3.08
C ILE A 185 -10.07 23.68 -2.51
N VAL A 186 -9.28 23.10 -1.61
CA VAL A 186 -8.14 23.76 -0.95
C VAL A 186 -6.88 22.95 -1.16
N PRO A 187 -5.85 23.50 -1.85
CA PRO A 187 -4.54 22.87 -1.92
C PRO A 187 -3.85 23.00 -0.57
N LEU A 188 -3.42 21.88 0.02
CA LEU A 188 -2.73 21.84 1.28
C LEU A 188 -1.27 21.45 1.08
N LYS A 189 -0.34 22.26 1.59
CA LYS A 189 1.09 21.95 1.65
C LYS A 189 1.38 21.17 2.93
N GLN A 190 2.16 20.11 2.79
CA GLN A 190 2.67 19.34 3.92
C GLN A 190 3.93 20.00 4.48
N ASN A 191 3.96 20.16 5.81
CA ASN A 191 5.14 20.57 6.55
C ASN A 191 5.22 19.74 7.84
N GLY A 192 6.18 18.83 7.91
CA GLY A 192 6.25 17.84 8.99
C GLY A 192 4.95 17.01 9.07
N GLY A 193 4.34 16.94 10.25
CA GLY A 193 3.06 16.25 10.45
C GLY A 193 1.81 17.10 10.22
N SER A 194 1.97 18.31 9.67
CA SER A 194 0.88 19.27 9.47
C SER A 194 0.64 19.54 7.99
N TYR A 195 -0.59 19.93 7.67
CA TYR A 195 -1.04 20.31 6.35
C TYR A 195 -1.74 21.67 6.43
N SER A 196 -1.34 22.64 5.63
CA SER A 196 -1.96 23.98 5.62
C SER A 196 -2.10 24.53 4.22
N GLY A 197 -3.15 25.34 4.00
CA GLY A 197 -3.38 26.00 2.74
C GLY A 197 -4.60 26.91 2.75
N SER A 198 -4.70 27.71 1.70
CA SER A 198 -5.80 28.65 1.50
C SER A 198 -6.31 28.58 0.08
N ALA A 199 -7.59 28.91 -0.10
CA ALA A 199 -8.23 29.04 -1.41
C ALA A 199 -9.30 30.12 -1.39
N SER A 200 -9.49 30.76 -2.54
CA SER A 200 -10.67 31.61 -2.81
C SER A 200 -11.76 30.75 -3.42
N VAL A 201 -12.91 30.64 -2.75
CA VAL A 201 -14.01 29.75 -3.12
C VAL A 201 -15.23 30.59 -3.48
N PRO A 202 -15.65 30.64 -4.77
CA PRO A 202 -16.85 31.34 -5.18
C PRO A 202 -18.11 30.52 -4.80
N GLY A 203 -19.16 31.21 -4.36
CA GLY A 203 -20.48 30.63 -4.09
C GLY A 203 -20.50 29.61 -2.93
N LEU A 204 -19.61 29.76 -1.97
CA LEU A 204 -19.68 29.03 -0.71
C LEU A 204 -20.75 29.65 0.20
N VAL A 205 -20.92 30.95 0.08
CA VAL A 205 -21.99 31.73 0.67
C VAL A 205 -22.62 32.66 -0.38
N THR A 206 -23.85 33.08 -0.17
CA THR A 206 -24.55 34.02 -1.03
C THR A 206 -24.86 35.32 -0.30
N CYS A 207 -24.90 36.42 -1.03
CA CYS A 207 -25.38 37.72 -0.56
C CYS A 207 -26.45 38.22 -1.52
N GLN A 208 -27.63 38.52 -1.02
CA GLN A 208 -28.79 38.98 -1.84
C GLN A 208 -29.07 38.09 -3.06
N GLY A 209 -28.83 36.76 -2.91
CA GLY A 209 -29.02 35.77 -3.97
C GLY A 209 -27.84 35.61 -4.94
N HIS A 210 -26.78 36.40 -4.80
CA HIS A 210 -25.56 36.30 -5.63
C HIS A 210 -24.42 35.55 -4.93
N ASP A 211 -23.67 34.74 -5.68
CA ASP A 211 -22.47 34.05 -5.20
C ASP A 211 -21.41 35.04 -4.75
N VAL A 212 -20.91 34.87 -3.53
CA VAL A 212 -19.84 35.67 -2.93
C VAL A 212 -18.58 34.86 -2.90
N THR A 213 -17.43 35.46 -3.25
CA THR A 213 -16.15 34.82 -3.10
C THR A 213 -15.66 34.85 -1.65
N THR A 214 -15.37 33.69 -1.12
CA THR A 214 -14.95 33.49 0.26
C THR A 214 -13.51 32.98 0.31
N SER A 215 -12.66 33.60 1.10
CA SER A 215 -11.32 33.07 1.42
C SER A 215 -11.46 32.00 2.50
N VAL A 216 -10.91 30.83 2.26
CA VAL A 216 -10.88 29.71 3.21
C VAL A 216 -9.44 29.34 3.49
N THR A 217 -9.06 29.29 4.76
CA THR A 217 -7.75 28.81 5.23
C THR A 217 -7.97 27.60 6.11
N VAL A 218 -7.20 26.53 5.87
CA VAL A 218 -7.27 25.28 6.63
C VAL A 218 -5.89 24.91 7.13
N THR A 219 -5.81 24.51 8.41
CA THR A 219 -4.62 23.89 9.01
C THR A 219 -5.04 22.61 9.72
N ILE A 220 -4.34 21.52 9.42
CA ILE A 220 -4.64 20.17 9.92
C ILE A 220 -3.35 19.55 10.43
N HIS A 221 -3.41 18.81 11.54
CA HIS A 221 -2.34 17.94 12.02
C HIS A 221 -2.88 16.54 12.31
N ALA A 222 -2.11 15.52 11.94
CA ALA A 222 -2.45 14.14 12.20
C ALA A 222 -2.37 13.85 13.72
N THR A 223 -3.44 13.31 14.29
CA THR A 223 -3.50 12.91 15.70
C THR A 223 -3.42 11.40 15.88
N ARG A 224 -3.76 10.64 14.83
CA ARG A 224 -3.62 9.20 14.80
C ARG A 224 -3.37 8.71 13.38
N ALA A 225 -2.51 7.69 13.27
CA ALA A 225 -2.30 6.92 12.06
C ALA A 225 -2.31 5.42 12.40
N ASP A 226 -2.80 4.62 11.51
CA ASP A 226 -2.92 3.18 11.67
C ASP A 226 -2.54 2.47 10.34
N ALA A 227 -2.22 1.18 10.42
CA ALA A 227 -2.14 0.30 9.27
C ALA A 227 -3.55 0.06 8.70
N VAL A 228 -3.80 0.52 7.49
CA VAL A 228 -5.07 0.35 6.80
C VAL A 228 -4.80 -0.28 5.44
N ARG A 229 -5.25 -1.54 5.21
CA ARG A 229 -5.00 -2.29 3.97
C ARG A 229 -3.51 -2.28 3.58
N ASP A 230 -2.66 -2.70 4.52
CA ASP A 230 -1.19 -2.78 4.34
C ASP A 230 -0.50 -1.45 3.99
N ALA A 231 -1.12 -0.32 4.31
CA ALA A 231 -0.53 1.00 4.16
C ALA A 231 -0.65 1.83 5.45
N TRP A 232 0.40 2.58 5.78
CA TRP A 232 0.41 3.53 6.89
C TRP A 232 -0.38 4.78 6.49
N ARG A 233 -1.49 5.08 7.20
CA ARG A 233 -2.41 6.18 6.83
C ARG A 233 -2.88 6.95 8.04
N VAL A 234 -3.09 8.27 7.89
CA VAL A 234 -3.80 9.08 8.88
C VAL A 234 -5.23 8.56 9.02
N THR A 235 -5.65 8.28 10.24
CA THR A 235 -7.03 7.84 10.57
C THR A 235 -7.79 8.85 11.40
N LYS A 236 -7.07 9.75 12.12
CA LYS A 236 -7.67 10.90 12.80
C LYS A 236 -6.78 12.13 12.66
N PHE A 237 -7.42 13.27 12.59
CA PHE A 237 -6.75 14.57 12.62
C PHE A 237 -7.52 15.59 13.47
N ALA A 238 -6.84 16.64 13.87
CA ALA A 238 -7.43 17.86 14.42
C ALA A 238 -6.90 19.07 13.63
N GLY A 239 -7.55 20.22 13.78
CA GLY A 239 -7.12 21.42 13.07
C GLY A 239 -8.02 22.61 13.26
N THR A 240 -7.82 23.61 12.41
CA THR A 240 -8.61 24.84 12.37
C THR A 240 -8.98 25.18 10.93
N MET A 241 -10.09 25.87 10.77
CA MET A 241 -10.49 26.48 9.51
C MET A 241 -10.96 27.92 9.81
N THR A 242 -10.52 28.85 8.99
CA THR A 242 -11.07 30.21 8.96
C THR A 242 -11.71 30.46 7.60
N GLN A 243 -12.77 31.22 7.64
CA GLN A 243 -13.52 31.62 6.46
C GLN A 243 -13.80 33.11 6.53
N SER A 244 -13.56 33.85 5.45
CA SER A 244 -13.81 35.28 5.42
C SER A 244 -14.27 35.71 4.03
N ALA A 245 -15.20 36.68 4.01
CA ALA A 245 -15.59 37.36 2.81
C ALA A 245 -15.45 38.88 3.03
N SER A 246 -14.84 39.57 2.08
CA SER A 246 -14.77 41.02 2.08
C SER A 246 -16.16 41.63 1.76
N ALA A 247 -16.36 42.88 2.11
CA ALA A 247 -17.56 43.61 1.71
C ALA A 247 -17.70 43.61 0.19
N GLN A 248 -18.85 43.13 -0.31
CA GLN A 248 -19.13 43.05 -1.75
C GLN A 248 -20.64 42.95 -1.98
N LEU A 249 -21.11 43.39 -3.13
CA LEU A 249 -22.52 43.34 -3.54
C LEU A 249 -23.51 43.92 -2.51
N GLY A 250 -23.05 44.97 -1.79
CA GLY A 250 -23.89 45.60 -0.74
C GLY A 250 -23.94 44.87 0.60
N CYS A 251 -23.22 43.76 0.75
CA CYS A 251 -23.04 43.05 2.03
C CYS A 251 -21.79 43.49 2.78
N THR A 252 -21.86 43.47 4.12
CA THR A 252 -20.74 43.75 4.99
C THR A 252 -19.72 42.60 4.96
N SER A 253 -18.48 42.90 5.35
CA SER A 253 -17.48 41.85 5.57
C SER A 253 -17.97 40.86 6.62
N SER A 254 -17.57 39.60 6.43
CA SER A 254 -17.96 38.51 7.33
C SER A 254 -16.77 37.57 7.58
N SER A 255 -16.72 36.99 8.76
CA SER A 255 -15.70 36.00 9.13
C SER A 255 -16.24 34.93 10.05
N ALA A 256 -15.68 33.72 9.97
CA ALA A 256 -15.97 32.65 10.90
C ALA A 256 -14.71 31.80 11.12
N SER A 257 -14.58 31.26 12.33
CA SER A 257 -13.51 30.36 12.71
C SER A 257 -14.07 29.06 13.27
N PHE A 258 -13.37 27.97 12.98
CA PHE A 258 -13.81 26.62 13.37
C PHE A 258 -12.62 25.82 13.92
N THR A 259 -12.88 25.01 14.92
CA THR A 259 -12.03 23.88 15.23
C THR A 259 -12.53 22.66 14.45
N LEU A 260 -11.60 21.79 14.05
CA LEU A 260 -11.83 20.62 13.22
C LEU A 260 -11.42 19.35 13.94
N THR A 261 -12.23 18.31 13.82
CA THR A 261 -11.82 16.94 14.10
C THR A 261 -12.28 16.05 12.97
N GLY A 262 -11.35 15.26 12.40
CA GLY A 262 -11.61 14.35 11.30
C GLY A 262 -11.39 12.90 11.69
N THR A 263 -12.27 12.02 11.26
CA THR A 263 -12.11 10.57 11.39
C THR A 263 -12.29 9.93 10.02
N SER A 264 -11.35 9.07 9.61
CA SER A 264 -11.41 8.40 8.33
C SER A 264 -12.65 7.52 8.23
N LEU A 265 -13.35 7.61 7.12
CA LEU A 265 -14.36 6.63 6.76
C LEU A 265 -13.62 5.39 6.29
N LYS A 266 -13.86 4.26 6.96
CA LYS A 266 -13.32 2.96 6.53
C LYS A 266 -13.89 2.68 5.14
N GLY A 267 -13.05 2.80 4.12
CA GLY A 267 -13.34 2.37 2.76
C GLY A 267 -12.94 0.91 2.55
#